data_9e58ab2c21868c061ab32cf912c65fae
#
_entry.id   9e58ab2c21868c061ab32cf912c65fae
#
_cell.length_a   1.000
_cell.length_b   1.000
_cell.length_c   1.000
_cell.angle_alpha   90.00
_cell.angle_beta   90.00
_cell.angle_gamma   90.00
#
_symmetry.space_group_name_H-M   'P 1'
#
loop_
_entity.id
_entity.type
_entity.pdbx_description
1 polymer ?
#
loop_
_entity_poly.entity_id
_entity_poly.type
_entity_poly.pdbx_seq_one_letter_code
_entity_poly.pdbx_strand_id
1 'polypeptide(L)'
;MNFVIDFANGDMSREDFDMDYSGYVIEHFPEFEREHPRLSRRFTDTIERTYSTCSWMTDDAFRDAVGEAVDEFLGKESITDIS
;
A
#
# COMPACT_ATOMS: atom_id res chain seq x y z
N MET A 1 -1.60 1.96 -8.64
CA MET A 1 -1.17 2.13 -7.25
C MET A 1 -1.50 3.49 -6.65
N ASN A 2 -1.94 4.41 -7.46
CA ASN A 2 -2.34 5.73 -6.96
C ASN A 2 -3.48 5.65 -5.95
N PHE A 3 -4.33 4.63 -6.04
CA PHE A 3 -5.46 4.49 -5.13
C PHE A 3 -5.00 4.27 -3.68
N VAL A 4 -3.84 3.67 -3.47
CA VAL A 4 -3.31 3.48 -2.12
C VAL A 4 -2.95 4.82 -1.50
N ILE A 5 -2.33 5.68 -2.30
CA ILE A 5 -1.96 7.02 -1.87
C ILE A 5 -3.21 7.87 -1.61
N ASP A 6 -4.21 7.77 -2.48
CA ASP A 6 -5.48 8.48 -2.31
C ASP A 6 -6.17 8.08 -1.03
N PHE A 7 -6.18 6.79 -0.73
CA PHE A 7 -6.76 6.30 0.52
C PHE A 7 -6.00 6.84 1.73
N ALA A 8 -4.67 6.81 1.68
CA ALA A 8 -3.85 7.29 2.78
C ALA A 8 -4.05 8.78 3.03
N ASN A 9 -4.32 9.55 1.97
CA ASN A 9 -4.57 10.98 2.06
C ASN A 9 -6.00 11.32 2.48
N GLY A 10 -6.88 10.33 2.58
CA GLY A 10 -8.26 10.57 2.96
C GLY A 10 -9.20 10.89 1.79
N ASP A 11 -8.72 10.73 0.57
CA ASP A 11 -9.51 11.04 -0.64
C ASP A 11 -10.37 9.88 -1.10
N MET A 12 -10.30 8.74 -0.41
CA MET A 12 -11.00 7.53 -0.81
C MET A 12 -11.57 6.85 0.44
N SER A 13 -12.79 6.31 0.33
CA SER A 13 -13.38 5.54 1.41
C SER A 13 -12.74 4.17 1.50
N ARG A 14 -12.90 3.54 2.67
CA ARG A 14 -12.37 2.20 2.87
C ARG A 14 -13.00 1.18 1.92
N GLU A 15 -14.30 1.31 1.68
CA GLU A 15 -14.99 0.40 0.76
C GLU A 15 -14.42 0.51 -0.64
N ASP A 16 -14.20 1.72 -1.11
CA ASP A 16 -13.61 1.95 -2.42
C ASP A 16 -12.18 1.41 -2.48
N PHE A 17 -11.44 1.62 -1.41
CA PHE A 17 -10.07 1.11 -1.33
C PHE A 17 -10.05 -0.42 -1.41
N ASP A 18 -10.91 -1.09 -0.65
CA ASP A 18 -10.98 -2.55 -0.66
C ASP A 18 -11.30 -3.07 -2.06
N MET A 19 -12.22 -2.42 -2.74
CA MET A 19 -12.63 -2.83 -4.08
C MET A 19 -11.49 -2.65 -5.08
N ASP A 20 -10.86 -1.50 -5.05
CA ASP A 20 -9.73 -1.19 -5.95
C ASP A 20 -8.54 -2.09 -5.66
N TYR A 21 -8.29 -2.36 -4.38
CA TYR A 21 -7.17 -3.21 -3.97
C TYR A 21 -7.35 -4.63 -4.50
N SER A 22 -8.54 -5.19 -4.34
CA SER A 22 -8.82 -6.53 -4.84
C SER A 22 -8.64 -6.62 -6.35
N GLY A 23 -9.15 -5.62 -7.09
CA GLY A 23 -8.98 -5.58 -8.53
C GLY A 23 -7.52 -5.45 -8.93
N TYR A 24 -6.79 -4.61 -8.23
CA TYR A 24 -5.35 -4.42 -8.51
C TYR A 24 -4.57 -5.70 -8.31
N VAL A 25 -4.79 -6.39 -7.20
CA VAL A 25 -4.06 -7.63 -6.91
C VAL A 25 -4.35 -8.71 -7.95
N ILE A 26 -5.58 -8.82 -8.40
CA ILE A 26 -5.96 -9.84 -9.36
C ILE A 26 -5.49 -9.49 -10.77
N GLU A 27 -5.65 -8.25 -11.19
CA GLU A 27 -5.45 -7.86 -12.59
C GLU A 27 -4.08 -7.27 -12.87
N HIS A 28 -3.50 -6.53 -11.95
CA HIS A 28 -2.29 -5.75 -12.21
C HIS A 28 -1.06 -6.24 -11.45
N PHE A 29 -1.24 -6.82 -10.28
CA PHE A 29 -0.10 -7.22 -9.48
C PHE A 29 0.78 -8.27 -10.15
N PRO A 30 0.23 -9.29 -10.84
CA PRO A 30 1.08 -10.27 -11.51
C PRO A 30 2.01 -9.64 -12.54
N GLU A 31 1.52 -8.65 -13.27
CA GLU A 31 2.34 -7.92 -14.25
C GLU A 31 3.38 -7.06 -13.56
N PHE A 32 2.99 -6.37 -12.50
CA PHE A 32 3.89 -5.56 -11.69
C PHE A 32 5.01 -6.42 -11.12
N GLU A 33 4.68 -7.59 -10.59
CA GLU A 33 5.66 -8.52 -10.04
C GLU A 33 6.66 -8.98 -11.11
N ARG A 34 6.18 -9.24 -12.32
CA ARG A 34 7.02 -9.68 -13.41
C ARG A 34 7.95 -8.57 -13.89
N GLU A 35 7.45 -7.34 -14.00
CA GLU A 35 8.22 -6.22 -14.50
C GLU A 35 9.13 -5.60 -13.45
N HIS A 36 8.71 -5.60 -12.19
CA HIS A 36 9.43 -4.94 -11.11
C HIS A 36 9.47 -5.85 -9.88
N PRO A 37 10.24 -6.95 -9.93
CA PRO A 37 10.24 -7.93 -8.85
C PRO A 37 10.67 -7.38 -7.50
N ARG A 38 11.62 -6.45 -7.49
CA ARG A 38 12.07 -5.86 -6.22
C ARG A 38 11.03 -4.94 -5.61
N LEU A 39 10.40 -4.13 -6.45
CA LEU A 39 9.34 -3.23 -5.99
C LEU A 39 8.12 -4.01 -5.53
N SER A 40 7.80 -5.10 -6.23
CA SER A 40 6.66 -5.91 -5.84
C SER A 40 6.90 -6.59 -4.49
N ARG A 41 8.13 -6.99 -4.21
CA ARG A 41 8.48 -7.54 -2.91
C ARG A 41 8.33 -6.48 -1.83
N ARG A 42 8.78 -5.26 -2.08
CA ARG A 42 8.60 -4.16 -1.13
C ARG A 42 7.13 -3.90 -0.88
N PHE A 43 6.33 -3.91 -1.94
CA PHE A 43 4.90 -3.73 -1.83
C PHE A 43 4.30 -4.81 -0.91
N THR A 44 4.70 -6.07 -1.11
CA THR A 44 4.23 -7.18 -0.30
C THR A 44 4.64 -7.01 1.16
N ASP A 45 5.88 -6.61 1.40
CA ASP A 45 6.41 -6.48 2.75
C ASP A 45 5.86 -5.26 3.50
N THR A 46 5.29 -4.30 2.80
CA THR A 46 4.77 -3.08 3.41
C THR A 46 3.25 -3.00 3.29
N ILE A 47 2.75 -2.69 2.11
CA ILE A 47 1.33 -2.41 1.90
C ILE A 47 0.47 -3.66 2.04
N GLU A 48 0.88 -4.75 1.40
CA GLU A 48 0.12 -6.00 1.48
C GLU A 48 0.10 -6.53 2.91
N ARG A 49 1.22 -6.47 3.58
CA ARG A 49 1.30 -6.91 4.97
C ARG A 49 0.37 -6.09 5.85
N THR A 50 0.37 -4.78 5.67
CA THR A 50 -0.52 -3.91 6.42
C THR A 50 -1.99 -4.22 6.12
N TYR A 51 -2.32 -4.40 4.86
CA TYR A 51 -3.68 -4.76 4.48
C TYR A 51 -4.12 -6.05 5.15
N SER A 52 -3.26 -7.06 5.15
CA SER A 52 -3.59 -8.37 5.70
C SER A 52 -3.68 -8.38 7.22
N THR A 53 -2.82 -7.63 7.90
CA THR A 53 -2.73 -7.69 9.36
C THR A 53 -3.53 -6.62 10.07
N CYS A 54 -3.83 -5.53 9.42
CA CYS A 54 -4.50 -4.38 10.04
C CYS A 54 -5.94 -4.18 9.58
N SER A 55 -6.49 -5.10 8.80
CA SER A 55 -7.84 -4.97 8.26
C SER A 55 -8.91 -4.94 9.35
N TRP A 56 -8.62 -5.45 10.54
CA TRP A 56 -9.55 -5.45 11.66
C TRP A 56 -9.64 -4.11 12.36
N MET A 57 -8.76 -3.18 12.04
CA MET A 57 -8.75 -1.86 12.68
C MET A 57 -9.90 -0.99 12.22
N THR A 58 -10.17 0.08 12.98
CA THR A 58 -11.12 1.10 12.54
C THR A 58 -10.60 1.74 11.25
N ASP A 59 -11.49 2.41 10.52
CA ASP A 59 -11.13 3.02 9.25
C ASP A 59 -10.00 4.03 9.40
N ASP A 60 -10.05 4.86 10.44
CA ASP A 60 -9.01 5.86 10.66
C ASP A 60 -7.67 5.23 11.01
N ALA A 61 -7.68 4.23 11.90
CA ALA A 61 -6.47 3.54 12.28
C ALA A 61 -5.87 2.78 11.11
N PHE A 62 -6.72 2.15 10.31
CA PHE A 62 -6.27 1.43 9.13
C PHE A 62 -5.66 2.39 8.10
N ARG A 63 -6.28 3.54 7.91
CA ARG A 63 -5.75 4.57 7.00
C ARG A 63 -4.37 5.03 7.44
N ASP A 64 -4.19 5.26 8.73
CA ASP A 64 -2.88 5.65 9.25
C ASP A 64 -1.84 4.57 9.03
N ALA A 65 -2.20 3.32 9.24
CA ALA A 65 -1.30 2.20 9.02
C ALA A 65 -0.90 2.09 7.54
N VAL A 66 -1.86 2.28 6.64
CA VAL A 66 -1.58 2.27 5.21
C VAL A 66 -0.67 3.44 4.83
N GLY A 67 -0.89 4.60 5.43
CA GLY A 67 -0.02 5.76 5.20
C GLY A 67 1.42 5.48 5.58
N GLU A 68 1.63 4.85 6.72
CA GLU A 68 2.98 4.45 7.13
C GLU A 68 3.58 3.44 6.17
N ALA A 69 2.78 2.49 5.72
CA ALA A 69 3.24 1.48 4.76
C ALA A 69 3.64 2.13 3.43
N VAL A 70 2.89 3.12 2.99
CA VAL A 70 3.22 3.85 1.77
C VAL A 70 4.56 4.58 1.92
N ASP A 71 4.78 5.23 3.05
CA ASP A 71 6.04 5.91 3.30
C ASP A 71 7.20 4.93 3.28
N GLU A 72 7.03 3.79 3.88
CA GLU A 72 8.04 2.74 3.90
C GLU A 72 8.28 2.19 2.50
N PHE A 73 7.20 1.97 1.75
CA PHE A 73 7.30 1.49 0.37
C PHE A 73 8.06 2.48 -0.51
N LEU A 74 7.82 3.76 -0.34
CA LEU A 74 8.50 4.80 -1.12
C LEU A 74 9.95 5.02 -0.71
N GLY A 75 10.37 4.41 0.40
CA GLY A 75 11.77 4.45 0.82
C GLY A 75 12.21 5.76 1.42
N LYS A 76 11.32 6.47 2.09
CA LYS A 76 11.68 7.74 2.72
C LYS A 76 12.81 7.61 3.71
N GLU A 77 12.89 6.47 4.38
CA GLU A 77 13.97 6.22 5.33
C GLU A 77 15.31 6.15 4.65
N SER A 78 15.35 5.58 3.45
CA SER A 78 16.59 5.52 2.68
C SER A 78 17.09 6.91 2.33
N ILE A 79 16.17 7.83 2.05
CA ILE A 79 16.53 9.21 1.75
C ILE A 79 17.13 9.86 2.98
N THR A 80 16.58 9.58 4.14
CA THR A 80 17.12 10.09 5.41
C THR A 80 18.52 9.58 5.66
N ASP A 81 18.77 8.32 5.36
CA ASP A 81 20.08 7.71 5.56
C ASP A 81 21.16 8.37 4.71
N ILE A 82 20.79 8.81 3.53
CA ILE A 82 21.72 9.47 2.63
C ILE A 82 22.12 10.83 3.17
N SER A 83 21.20 11.45 3.86
CA SER A 83 21.45 12.75 4.47
C SER A 83 22.41 12.64 5.63
#